data_8a9884fbc2c08242ba9f8c69011b6e76
#
_entry.id   8a9884fbc2c08242ba9f8c69011b6e76
#
_cell.length_a   1.000
_cell.length_b   1.000
_cell.length_c   1.000
_cell.angle_alpha   90.00
_cell.angle_beta   90.00
_cell.angle_gamma   90.00
#
_symmetry.space_group_name_H-M   'P 1'
#
loop_
_entity.id
_entity.type
_entity.pdbx_description
1 polymer ?
#
loop_
_entity_poly.entity_id
_entity_poly.type
_entity_poly.pdbx_seq_one_letter_code
_entity_poly.pdbx_strand_id
1 'polypeptide(L)'
;MTLGHRLIPVQNVGIYVPAGRYPLPSTALMLTIPAKVAGVEKVVACSPAFKGFGTVHPAVLVAMDIAGVDEIYCTGGAQAIAAMAFGTETVKKVDLIAGPGNRFVAEAKRQVLGSVGIDSIAGPSEVLVIADEMANPKYTAIDLLAQSEHDPNARATLITTSEKLAADVLAWIKTYAGELSTGETA
;
A
#
# COMPACT_ATOMS: atom_id res chain seq x y z
N MET A 1 12.38 -41.48 8.70
CA MET A 1 11.31 -40.49 9.03
C MET A 1 11.35 -39.44 7.96
N THR A 2 10.25 -39.19 7.24
CA THR A 2 10.16 -38.16 6.20
C THR A 2 9.38 -37.00 6.78
N LEU A 3 9.96 -35.80 6.74
CA LEU A 3 9.34 -34.55 7.17
C LEU A 3 9.14 -33.63 5.96
N GLY A 4 8.06 -32.85 5.95
CA GLY A 4 7.76 -31.94 4.86
C GLY A 4 6.74 -30.89 5.25
N HIS A 5 6.54 -29.89 4.37
CA HIS A 5 5.52 -28.87 4.48
C HIS A 5 4.43 -29.08 3.43
N ARG A 6 3.18 -28.90 3.82
CA ARG A 6 2.04 -28.84 2.90
C ARG A 6 1.52 -27.39 2.90
N LEU A 7 1.61 -26.74 1.74
CA LEU A 7 1.02 -25.41 1.54
C LEU A 7 -0.46 -25.58 1.17
N ILE A 8 -1.33 -24.93 1.93
CA ILE A 8 -2.77 -24.93 1.70
C ILE A 8 -3.20 -23.46 1.60
N PRO A 9 -3.80 -23.03 0.47
CA PRO A 9 -4.30 -21.67 0.35
C PRO A 9 -5.43 -21.43 1.35
N VAL A 10 -5.55 -20.17 1.82
CA VAL A 10 -6.75 -19.73 2.53
C VAL A 10 -7.91 -19.65 1.55
N GLN A 11 -9.15 -19.81 2.02
CA GLN A 11 -10.29 -19.83 1.13
C GLN A 11 -10.66 -18.42 0.65
N ASN A 12 -10.76 -17.46 1.58
CA ASN A 12 -11.25 -16.12 1.29
C ASN A 12 -10.22 -15.07 1.71
N VAL A 13 -9.82 -14.21 0.79
CA VAL A 13 -8.92 -13.08 1.05
C VAL A 13 -9.67 -11.77 0.82
N GLY A 14 -9.61 -10.88 1.81
CA GLY A 14 -10.02 -9.50 1.67
C GLY A 14 -8.82 -8.64 1.29
N ILE A 15 -8.93 -7.88 0.22
CA ILE A 15 -7.90 -6.91 -0.16
C ILE A 15 -8.38 -5.49 0.09
N TYR A 16 -7.53 -4.68 0.68
CA TYR A 16 -7.77 -3.26 0.84
C TYR A 16 -6.95 -2.46 -0.17
N VAL A 17 -7.64 -1.77 -1.09
CA VAL A 17 -7.00 -0.93 -2.10
C VAL A 17 -7.25 0.53 -1.75
N PRO A 18 -6.23 1.26 -1.27
CA PRO A 18 -6.40 2.66 -0.91
C PRO A 18 -6.70 3.53 -2.13
N ALA A 19 -7.53 4.56 -1.95
CA ALA A 19 -7.90 5.53 -2.98
C ALA A 19 -8.09 6.92 -2.37
N GLY A 20 -7.16 7.36 -1.53
CA GLY A 20 -7.27 8.64 -0.84
C GLY A 20 -6.90 9.82 -1.72
N ARG A 21 -5.65 9.87 -2.17
CA ARG A 21 -5.09 10.96 -2.95
C ARG A 21 -5.00 10.64 -4.44
N TYR A 22 -4.60 9.40 -4.75
CA TYR A 22 -4.36 8.92 -6.11
C TYR A 22 -5.07 7.60 -6.32
N PRO A 23 -5.53 7.29 -7.55
CA PRO A 23 -5.96 5.94 -7.89
C PRO A 23 -4.72 5.03 -7.94
N LEU A 24 -4.80 3.88 -7.28
CA LEU A 24 -3.71 2.92 -7.18
C LEU A 24 -4.09 1.57 -7.85
N PRO A 25 -4.21 1.51 -9.18
CA PRO A 25 -4.53 0.26 -9.88
C PRO A 25 -3.45 -0.80 -9.68
N SER A 26 -2.18 -0.40 -9.55
CA SER A 26 -1.08 -1.33 -9.25
C SER A 26 -1.28 -2.08 -7.93
N THR A 27 -1.80 -1.43 -6.90
CA THR A 27 -2.10 -2.09 -5.61
C THR A 27 -3.15 -3.19 -5.79
N ALA A 28 -4.19 -2.95 -6.61
CA ALA A 28 -5.18 -3.98 -6.92
C ALA A 28 -4.54 -5.21 -7.57
N LEU A 29 -3.66 -5.00 -8.57
CA LEU A 29 -2.93 -6.09 -9.25
C LEU A 29 -1.98 -6.82 -8.30
N MET A 30 -1.20 -6.08 -7.52
CA MET A 30 -0.19 -6.63 -6.59
C MET A 30 -0.80 -7.48 -5.46
N LEU A 31 -2.05 -7.22 -5.09
CA LEU A 31 -2.76 -8.00 -4.08
C LEU A 31 -3.54 -9.17 -4.68
N THR A 32 -4.24 -8.93 -5.79
CA THR A 32 -5.13 -9.93 -6.38
C THR A 32 -4.37 -11.05 -7.09
N ILE A 33 -3.38 -10.70 -7.92
CA ILE A 33 -2.65 -11.70 -8.73
C ILE A 33 -1.94 -12.74 -7.84
N PRO A 34 -1.18 -12.36 -6.81
CA PRO A 34 -0.57 -13.36 -5.92
C PRO A 34 -1.61 -14.23 -5.19
N ALA A 35 -2.75 -13.66 -4.78
CA ALA A 35 -3.82 -14.42 -4.14
C ALA A 35 -4.39 -15.49 -5.09
N LYS A 36 -4.68 -15.12 -6.34
CA LYS A 36 -5.18 -16.05 -7.37
C LYS A 36 -4.15 -17.11 -7.74
N VAL A 37 -2.87 -16.73 -7.89
CA VAL A 37 -1.77 -17.68 -8.16
C VAL A 37 -1.57 -18.65 -7.00
N ALA A 38 -1.74 -18.19 -5.75
CA ALA A 38 -1.68 -19.03 -4.57
C ALA A 38 -2.86 -20.02 -4.45
N GLY A 39 -3.88 -19.89 -5.29
CA GLY A 39 -5.07 -20.77 -5.29
C GLY A 39 -6.15 -20.34 -4.30
N VAL A 40 -6.20 -19.06 -3.93
CA VAL A 40 -7.30 -18.49 -3.13
C VAL A 40 -8.60 -18.62 -3.92
N GLU A 41 -9.62 -19.19 -3.28
CA GLU A 41 -10.91 -19.44 -3.92
C GLU A 41 -11.65 -18.12 -4.20
N LYS A 42 -11.69 -17.22 -3.20
CA LYS A 42 -12.42 -15.96 -3.30
C LYS A 42 -11.58 -14.76 -2.85
N VAL A 43 -11.55 -13.74 -3.70
CA VAL A 43 -10.92 -12.44 -3.41
C VAL A 43 -11.97 -11.35 -3.37
N VAL A 44 -12.11 -10.73 -2.20
CA VAL A 44 -13.04 -9.62 -1.93
C VAL A 44 -12.24 -8.33 -1.80
N ALA A 45 -12.60 -7.29 -2.54
CA ALA A 45 -11.91 -6.01 -2.50
C ALA A 45 -12.77 -4.93 -1.81
N CYS A 46 -12.12 -4.17 -0.92
CA CYS A 46 -12.66 -2.91 -0.41
C CYS A 46 -11.78 -1.75 -0.86
N SER A 47 -12.40 -0.71 -1.41
CA SER A 47 -11.72 0.52 -1.79
C SER A 47 -12.64 1.72 -1.52
N PRO A 48 -12.13 2.83 -0.95
CA PRO A 48 -12.96 3.99 -0.71
C PRO A 48 -13.41 4.65 -2.02
N ALA A 49 -14.50 5.42 -1.94
CA ALA A 49 -14.93 6.26 -3.05
C ALA A 49 -13.83 7.28 -3.39
N PHE A 50 -13.53 7.41 -4.68
CA PHE A 50 -12.59 8.41 -5.17
C PHE A 50 -13.29 9.76 -5.33
N LYS A 51 -12.61 10.83 -4.90
CA LYS A 51 -13.15 12.19 -4.93
C LYS A 51 -13.61 12.56 -6.35
N GLY A 52 -14.85 13.01 -6.46
CA GLY A 52 -15.47 13.41 -7.73
C GLY A 52 -16.19 12.29 -8.50
N PHE A 53 -16.03 11.02 -8.11
CA PHE A 53 -16.69 9.89 -8.77
C PHE A 53 -17.83 9.29 -7.97
N GLY A 54 -17.86 9.48 -6.64
CA GLY A 54 -18.89 8.86 -5.77
C GLY A 54 -18.79 7.32 -5.67
N THR A 55 -17.82 6.72 -6.35
CA THR A 55 -17.54 5.29 -6.36
C THR A 55 -16.03 5.06 -6.44
N VAL A 56 -15.59 3.80 -6.46
CA VAL A 56 -14.19 3.44 -6.70
C VAL A 56 -13.74 4.00 -8.06
N HIS A 57 -12.50 4.48 -8.14
CA HIS A 57 -11.96 5.05 -9.37
C HIS A 57 -12.01 4.03 -10.53
N PRO A 58 -12.45 4.42 -11.75
CA PRO A 58 -12.62 3.50 -12.88
C PRO A 58 -11.37 2.68 -13.21
N ALA A 59 -10.17 3.27 -13.19
CA ALA A 59 -8.93 2.55 -13.47
C ALA A 59 -8.65 1.46 -12.42
N VAL A 60 -9.05 1.66 -11.15
CA VAL A 60 -8.92 0.66 -10.09
C VAL A 60 -9.94 -0.46 -10.28
N LEU A 61 -11.19 -0.12 -10.65
CA LEU A 61 -12.22 -1.11 -10.98
C LEU A 61 -11.80 -2.03 -12.12
N VAL A 62 -11.30 -1.45 -13.22
CA VAL A 62 -10.80 -2.22 -14.37
C VAL A 62 -9.62 -3.12 -13.98
N ALA A 63 -8.68 -2.62 -13.18
CA ALA A 63 -7.56 -3.42 -12.69
C ALA A 63 -8.03 -4.59 -11.82
N MET A 64 -9.02 -4.38 -10.94
CA MET A 64 -9.63 -5.43 -10.12
C MET A 64 -10.33 -6.48 -10.97
N ASP A 65 -11.11 -6.05 -11.97
CA ASP A 65 -11.84 -6.93 -12.89
C ASP A 65 -10.87 -7.80 -13.71
N ILE A 66 -9.87 -7.19 -14.33
CA ILE A 66 -8.83 -7.92 -15.11
C ILE A 66 -8.05 -8.90 -14.23
N ALA A 67 -7.75 -8.54 -12.98
CA ALA A 67 -7.04 -9.40 -12.04
C ALA A 67 -7.91 -10.54 -11.48
N GLY A 68 -9.22 -10.49 -11.65
CA GLY A 68 -10.15 -11.52 -11.23
C GLY A 68 -10.62 -11.38 -9.76
N VAL A 69 -10.84 -10.15 -9.29
CA VAL A 69 -11.53 -9.91 -8.02
C VAL A 69 -12.98 -10.37 -8.12
N ASP A 70 -13.45 -11.13 -7.15
CA ASP A 70 -14.79 -11.74 -7.19
C ASP A 70 -15.89 -10.78 -6.70
N GLU A 71 -15.59 -9.94 -5.71
CA GLU A 71 -16.54 -8.95 -5.16
C GLU A 71 -15.81 -7.64 -4.85
N ILE A 72 -16.43 -6.51 -5.19
CA ILE A 72 -15.86 -5.17 -4.97
C ILE A 72 -16.85 -4.34 -4.16
N TYR A 73 -16.40 -3.79 -3.03
CA TYR A 73 -17.16 -2.93 -2.15
C TYR A 73 -16.57 -1.53 -2.10
N CYS A 74 -17.41 -0.53 -2.36
CA CYS A 74 -17.02 0.88 -2.26
C CYS A 74 -17.08 1.35 -0.80
N THR A 75 -16.11 0.92 -0.01
CA THR A 75 -15.95 1.30 1.39
C THR A 75 -14.48 1.39 1.76
N GLY A 76 -14.11 2.25 2.70
CA GLY A 76 -12.73 2.49 3.07
C GLY A 76 -12.55 2.65 4.59
N GLY A 77 -11.30 2.89 4.99
CA GLY A 77 -10.95 3.13 6.39
C GLY A 77 -11.08 1.90 7.28
N ALA A 78 -11.18 2.14 8.58
CA ALA A 78 -11.35 1.10 9.59
C ALA A 78 -12.65 0.28 9.39
N GLN A 79 -13.67 0.90 8.83
CA GLN A 79 -14.97 0.26 8.55
C GLN A 79 -14.82 -0.89 7.56
N ALA A 80 -14.01 -0.70 6.49
CA ALA A 80 -13.74 -1.75 5.52
C ALA A 80 -13.02 -2.95 6.16
N ILE A 81 -12.03 -2.67 7.00
CA ILE A 81 -11.27 -3.70 7.73
C ILE A 81 -12.19 -4.47 8.68
N ALA A 82 -13.04 -3.76 9.44
CA ALA A 82 -14.00 -4.40 10.35
C ALA A 82 -15.04 -5.24 9.59
N ALA A 83 -15.56 -4.73 8.46
CA ALA A 83 -16.51 -5.46 7.62
C ALA A 83 -15.92 -6.77 7.08
N MET A 84 -14.68 -6.75 6.59
CA MET A 84 -13.99 -7.96 6.13
C MET A 84 -13.64 -8.91 7.28
N ALA A 85 -13.26 -8.37 8.46
CA ALA A 85 -12.85 -9.20 9.59
C ALA A 85 -14.00 -9.93 10.28
N PHE A 86 -15.16 -9.29 10.41
CA PHE A 86 -16.29 -9.80 11.18
C PHE A 86 -17.47 -10.21 10.33
N GLY A 87 -17.53 -9.73 9.09
CA GLY A 87 -18.69 -9.88 8.22
C GLY A 87 -19.78 -8.85 8.52
N THR A 88 -20.64 -8.65 7.54
CA THR A 88 -21.88 -7.87 7.61
C THR A 88 -22.95 -8.58 6.82
N GLU A 89 -24.15 -7.99 6.70
CA GLU A 89 -25.20 -8.55 5.83
C GLU A 89 -24.77 -8.66 4.36
N THR A 90 -23.89 -7.76 3.91
CA THR A 90 -23.43 -7.69 2.51
C THR A 90 -22.01 -8.16 2.29
N VAL A 91 -21.08 -7.84 3.20
CA VAL A 91 -19.66 -8.24 3.11
C VAL A 91 -19.46 -9.52 3.90
N LYS A 92 -19.09 -10.59 3.24
CA LYS A 92 -18.77 -11.85 3.93
C LYS A 92 -17.43 -11.74 4.66
N LYS A 93 -17.37 -12.37 5.84
CA LYS A 93 -16.11 -12.52 6.59
C LYS A 93 -15.05 -13.22 5.72
N VAL A 94 -13.81 -12.74 5.81
CA VAL A 94 -12.66 -13.34 5.12
C VAL A 94 -11.71 -14.03 6.12
N ASP A 95 -10.78 -14.83 5.61
CA ASP A 95 -9.80 -15.54 6.41
C ASP A 95 -8.52 -14.74 6.62
N LEU A 96 -8.20 -13.86 5.65
CA LEU A 96 -7.01 -13.01 5.67
C LEU A 96 -7.32 -11.66 5.01
N ILE A 97 -6.82 -10.58 5.60
CA ILE A 97 -6.91 -9.22 5.05
C ILE A 97 -5.51 -8.78 4.63
N ALA A 98 -5.36 -8.38 3.36
CA ALA A 98 -4.12 -7.88 2.80
C ALA A 98 -4.28 -6.47 2.23
N GLY A 99 -3.19 -5.73 2.22
CA GLY A 99 -3.10 -4.42 1.57
C GLY A 99 -2.64 -3.30 2.48
N PRO A 100 -2.00 -2.29 1.89
CA PRO A 100 -1.55 -1.09 2.61
C PRO A 100 -2.73 -0.16 2.89
N GLY A 101 -2.53 0.78 3.82
CA GLY A 101 -3.51 1.80 4.11
C GLY A 101 -2.94 2.91 4.97
N ASN A 102 -3.74 3.92 5.25
CA ASN A 102 -3.36 4.98 6.16
C ASN A 102 -3.28 4.45 7.61
N ARG A 103 -2.84 5.32 8.55
CA ARG A 103 -2.70 4.96 9.98
C ARG A 103 -3.96 4.36 10.61
N PHE A 104 -5.15 4.74 10.15
CA PHE A 104 -6.42 4.20 10.67
C PHE A 104 -6.67 2.78 10.17
N VAL A 105 -6.32 2.49 8.92
CA VAL A 105 -6.39 1.15 8.35
C VAL A 105 -5.35 0.23 9.02
N ALA A 106 -4.13 0.71 9.20
CA ALA A 106 -3.07 -0.03 9.89
C ALA A 106 -3.46 -0.36 11.33
N GLU A 107 -4.02 0.60 12.07
CA GLU A 107 -4.50 0.38 13.43
C GLU A 107 -5.70 -0.57 13.47
N ALA A 108 -6.64 -0.45 12.55
CA ALA A 108 -7.75 -1.40 12.45
C ALA A 108 -7.27 -2.83 12.19
N LYS A 109 -6.30 -3.03 11.28
CA LYS A 109 -5.67 -4.34 11.04
C LYS A 109 -5.02 -4.89 12.31
N ARG A 110 -4.32 -4.04 13.08
CA ARG A 110 -3.73 -4.42 14.36
C ARG A 110 -4.78 -4.90 15.36
N GLN A 111 -5.93 -4.24 15.44
CA GLN A 111 -7.00 -4.60 16.38
C GLN A 111 -7.75 -5.88 16.01
N VAL A 112 -7.86 -6.21 14.73
CA VAL A 112 -8.53 -7.43 14.29
C VAL A 112 -7.60 -8.65 14.20
N LEU A 113 -6.30 -8.46 14.41
CA LEU A 113 -5.33 -9.55 14.43
C LEU A 113 -5.70 -10.60 15.48
N GLY A 114 -5.76 -11.84 15.07
CA GLY A 114 -6.24 -12.96 15.90
C GLY A 114 -7.70 -13.33 15.64
N SER A 115 -8.55 -12.40 15.20
CA SER A 115 -9.90 -12.68 14.69
C SER A 115 -9.90 -13.00 13.20
N VAL A 116 -8.95 -12.47 12.48
CA VAL A 116 -8.67 -12.67 11.05
C VAL A 116 -7.15 -12.62 10.86
N GLY A 117 -6.63 -13.31 9.83
CA GLY A 117 -5.23 -13.18 9.42
C GLY A 117 -4.98 -11.80 8.78
N ILE A 118 -3.77 -11.28 8.90
CA ILE A 118 -3.33 -10.09 8.16
C ILE A 118 -1.99 -10.34 7.49
N ASP A 119 -1.71 -9.64 6.39
CA ASP A 119 -0.40 -9.67 5.71
C ASP A 119 0.68 -9.00 6.56
N SER A 120 0.47 -7.73 6.89
CA SER A 120 1.37 -6.92 7.73
C SER A 120 0.65 -5.66 8.22
N ILE A 121 1.26 -4.99 9.20
CA ILE A 121 0.83 -3.64 9.62
C ILE A 121 1.62 -2.64 8.77
N ALA A 122 1.11 -2.36 7.57
CA ALA A 122 1.71 -1.42 6.63
C ALA A 122 1.07 -0.04 6.76
N GLY A 123 1.84 0.92 7.20
CA GLY A 123 1.48 2.34 7.31
C GLY A 123 2.53 3.21 6.61
N PRO A 124 2.63 4.51 6.96
CA PRO A 124 3.68 5.38 6.47
C PRO A 124 5.06 4.78 6.74
N SER A 125 5.90 4.77 5.70
CA SER A 125 7.23 4.16 5.76
C SER A 125 8.31 5.22 5.91
N GLU A 126 9.43 4.81 6.48
CA GLU A 126 10.66 5.60 6.53
C GLU A 126 11.70 4.97 5.61
N VAL A 127 12.47 5.79 4.92
CA VAL A 127 13.63 5.36 4.13
C VAL A 127 14.91 5.96 4.71
N LEU A 128 15.93 5.15 4.80
CA LEU A 128 17.29 5.54 5.13
C LEU A 128 18.21 5.21 3.96
N VAL A 129 18.77 6.24 3.34
CA VAL A 129 19.79 6.11 2.30
C VAL A 129 21.17 6.32 2.91
N ILE A 130 22.08 5.38 2.74
CA ILE A 130 23.48 5.50 3.15
C ILE A 130 24.30 5.61 1.87
N ALA A 131 25.04 6.72 1.74
CA ALA A 131 25.77 7.01 0.52
C ALA A 131 27.11 7.71 0.84
N ASP A 132 28.16 7.39 0.10
CA ASP A 132 29.46 8.06 0.12
C ASP A 132 29.61 9.07 -1.02
N GLU A 133 30.80 9.64 -1.18
CA GLU A 133 31.10 10.65 -2.21
C GLU A 133 30.97 10.13 -3.66
N MET A 134 30.93 8.81 -3.87
CA MET A 134 30.78 8.20 -5.19
C MET A 134 29.34 8.14 -5.66
N ALA A 135 28.38 8.34 -4.75
CA ALA A 135 26.97 8.29 -5.08
C ALA A 135 26.53 9.45 -5.99
N ASN A 136 25.60 9.18 -6.87
CA ASN A 136 25.02 10.21 -7.73
C ASN A 136 23.99 11.04 -6.93
N PRO A 137 24.24 12.34 -6.69
CA PRO A 137 23.36 13.16 -5.85
C PRO A 137 21.94 13.30 -6.43
N LYS A 138 21.79 13.25 -7.75
CA LYS A 138 20.51 13.32 -8.44
C LYS A 138 19.65 12.10 -8.14
N TYR A 139 20.20 10.90 -8.22
CA TYR A 139 19.47 9.67 -7.93
C TYR A 139 19.16 9.54 -6.44
N THR A 140 20.09 9.90 -5.58
CA THR A 140 19.87 9.95 -4.13
C THR A 140 18.70 10.89 -3.76
N ALA A 141 18.63 12.07 -4.40
CA ALA A 141 17.56 13.01 -4.18
C ALA A 141 16.20 12.44 -4.63
N ILE A 142 16.15 11.76 -5.77
CA ILE A 142 14.93 11.14 -6.29
C ILE A 142 14.43 10.02 -5.36
N ASP A 143 15.33 9.17 -4.84
CA ASP A 143 14.96 8.11 -3.91
C ASP A 143 14.36 8.66 -2.61
N LEU A 144 14.95 9.74 -2.07
CA LEU A 144 14.42 10.40 -0.87
C LEU A 144 13.04 11.02 -1.13
N LEU A 145 12.87 11.71 -2.26
CA LEU A 145 11.59 12.33 -2.65
C LEU A 145 10.51 11.29 -2.93
N ALA A 146 10.84 10.19 -3.60
CA ALA A 146 9.91 9.11 -3.88
C ALA A 146 9.28 8.53 -2.61
N GLN A 147 10.03 8.47 -1.50
CA GLN A 147 9.45 8.07 -0.22
C GLN A 147 8.65 9.20 0.44
N SER A 148 9.15 10.43 0.40
CA SER A 148 8.52 11.56 1.08
C SER A 148 7.15 11.92 0.50
N GLU A 149 6.95 11.77 -0.83
CA GLU A 149 5.67 12.09 -1.48
C GLU A 149 4.52 11.14 -1.12
N HIS A 150 4.82 9.94 -0.60
CA HIS A 150 3.80 8.93 -0.30
C HIS A 150 2.84 9.34 0.82
N ASP A 151 3.34 9.95 1.89
CA ASP A 151 2.52 10.35 3.03
C ASP A 151 3.16 11.52 3.79
N PRO A 152 2.40 12.49 4.33
CA PRO A 152 2.95 13.59 5.13
C PRO A 152 3.70 13.15 6.40
N ASN A 153 3.50 11.91 6.84
CA ASN A 153 4.22 11.31 7.96
C ASN A 153 5.37 10.40 7.51
N ALA A 154 5.61 10.26 6.19
CA ALA A 154 6.76 9.55 5.68
C ALA A 154 8.04 10.35 6.02
N ARG A 155 9.13 9.64 6.22
CA ARG A 155 10.45 10.25 6.49
C ARG A 155 11.49 9.66 5.57
N ALA A 156 12.31 10.55 5.00
CA ALA A 156 13.45 10.17 4.20
C ALA A 156 14.72 10.77 4.81
N THR A 157 15.70 9.93 5.09
CA THR A 157 16.95 10.33 5.75
C THR A 157 18.14 9.92 4.91
N LEU A 158 19.08 10.84 4.70
CA LEU A 158 20.37 10.56 4.10
C LEU A 158 21.44 10.54 5.20
N ILE A 159 22.24 9.48 5.24
CA ILE A 159 23.50 9.41 6.00
C ILE A 159 24.64 9.40 5.00
N THR A 160 25.55 10.36 5.13
CA THR A 160 26.73 10.44 4.27
C THR A 160 27.94 10.98 5.05
N THR A 161 29.12 10.56 4.63
CA THR A 161 30.41 11.10 5.10
C THR A 161 30.87 12.30 4.25
N SER A 162 30.15 12.62 3.16
CA SER A 162 30.51 13.69 2.22
C SER A 162 29.58 14.90 2.39
N GLU A 163 30.11 15.99 2.94
CA GLU A 163 29.38 17.27 3.04
C GLU A 163 28.98 17.77 1.64
N LYS A 164 29.85 17.55 0.64
CA LYS A 164 29.55 17.93 -0.74
C LYS A 164 28.33 17.17 -1.28
N LEU A 165 28.28 15.84 -1.08
CA LEU A 165 27.13 15.04 -1.51
C LEU A 165 25.84 15.52 -0.82
N ALA A 166 25.89 15.79 0.48
CA ALA A 166 24.73 16.30 1.21
C ALA A 166 24.21 17.63 0.63
N ALA A 167 25.13 18.57 0.34
CA ALA A 167 24.75 19.85 -0.26
C ALA A 167 24.16 19.69 -1.68
N ASP A 168 24.79 18.86 -2.51
CA ASP A 168 24.32 18.58 -3.87
C ASP A 168 22.95 17.89 -3.88
N VAL A 169 22.71 16.92 -2.97
CA VAL A 169 21.41 16.24 -2.81
C VAL A 169 20.32 17.24 -2.39
N LEU A 170 20.59 18.12 -1.44
CA LEU A 170 19.64 19.15 -1.02
C LEU A 170 19.28 20.11 -2.17
N ALA A 171 20.25 20.45 -3.03
CA ALA A 171 20.00 21.27 -4.21
C ALA A 171 19.06 20.57 -5.20
N TRP A 172 19.27 19.28 -5.45
CA TRP A 172 18.42 18.47 -6.31
C TRP A 172 17.01 18.27 -5.73
N ILE A 173 16.88 18.03 -4.40
CA ILE A 173 15.57 17.95 -3.73
C ILE A 173 14.76 19.23 -3.98
N LYS A 174 15.36 20.42 -3.79
CA LYS A 174 14.68 21.68 -4.01
C LYS A 174 14.20 21.84 -5.46
N THR A 175 15.02 21.41 -6.43
CA THR A 175 14.69 21.47 -7.85
C THR A 175 13.49 20.56 -8.16
N TYR A 176 13.55 19.30 -7.77
CA TYR A 176 12.51 18.33 -8.09
C TYR A 176 11.22 18.54 -7.29
N ALA A 177 11.29 18.95 -6.03
CA ALA A 177 10.08 19.28 -5.26
C ALA A 177 9.27 20.42 -5.94
N GLY A 178 9.95 21.35 -6.61
CA GLY A 178 9.28 22.40 -7.39
C GLY A 178 8.64 21.91 -8.70
N GLU A 179 9.05 20.76 -9.23
CA GLU A 179 8.52 20.17 -10.47
C GLU A 179 7.41 19.11 -10.18
N LEU A 180 7.37 18.55 -8.98
CA LEU A 180 6.39 17.54 -8.59
C LEU A 180 5.03 18.16 -8.28
N SER A 181 3.97 17.55 -8.80
CA SER A 181 2.59 17.87 -8.40
C SER A 181 2.30 17.58 -6.92
N THR A 182 3.16 16.79 -6.28
CA THR A 182 3.13 16.35 -4.88
C THR A 182 4.14 17.10 -4.01
N GLY A 183 4.83 18.09 -4.54
CA GLY A 183 5.94 18.78 -3.88
C GLY A 183 5.62 19.41 -2.52
N GLU A 184 4.35 19.79 -2.28
CA GLU A 184 3.90 20.24 -0.96
C GLU A 184 3.84 19.13 0.11
N THR A 185 3.86 17.86 -0.31
CA THR A 185 3.85 16.69 0.58
C THR A 185 5.25 16.16 0.82
N ALA A 186 6.11 16.23 -0.17
CA ALA A 186 7.51 15.82 -0.13
C ALA A 186 8.41 16.88 0.51
#